data_7a013e7ff010c45c5cc8f40606ce6b7a
#
_entry.id   7a013e7ff010c45c5cc8f40606ce6b7a
#
_cell.length_a   1.000
_cell.length_b   1.000
_cell.length_c   1.000
_cell.angle_alpha   90.00
_cell.angle_beta   90.00
_cell.angle_gamma   90.00
#
_symmetry.space_group_name_H-M   'P 1'
#
loop_
_entity.id
_entity.type
_entity.pdbx_description
1 polymer ?
#
loop_
_entity_poly.entity_id
_entity_poly.type
_entity_poly.pdbx_seq_one_letter_code
_entity_poly.pdbx_strand_id
1 'polypeptide(L)'
;TKHHDGFCMWDTKETDYKITSSECPYHTAPNPDILKELFGAFQKRDFMIGAYFSKPDWNSPYYWSDRWQHGDRNVNYKIKNHPWMWEKFCDFTYNQIKELMTGYGKVDIIWLDGGWVAPENRDQDIKMDRIVEMARGYQPGLIVVDRWIGGKYENYRTPEQKIPEKPWDYPWETCMTMANQWSYLPGDKYKSTRELVHY
;
A
#
# COMPACT_ATOMS: atom_id res chain seq x y z
N THR A 1 -4.88 -0.39 4.64
CA THR A 1 -4.41 -1.61 5.33
C THR A 1 -3.12 -1.37 6.11
N LYS A 2 -2.04 -0.98 5.47
CA LYS A 2 -0.84 -0.44 6.13
C LYS A 2 -0.26 0.70 5.28
N HIS A 3 0.32 1.71 5.91
CA HIS A 3 1.08 2.77 5.27
C HIS A 3 2.59 2.47 5.34
N HIS A 4 3.45 3.39 4.90
CA HIS A 4 4.91 3.20 4.83
C HIS A 4 5.57 2.91 6.18
N ASP A 5 4.96 3.34 7.28
CA ASP A 5 5.39 3.06 8.66
C ASP A 5 5.30 1.58 9.06
N GLY A 6 4.58 0.77 8.27
CA GLY A 6 4.47 -0.66 8.46
C GLY A 6 3.39 -1.12 9.44
N PHE A 7 2.66 -0.20 10.14
CA PHE A 7 1.63 -0.61 11.08
C PHE A 7 0.44 -1.27 10.37
N CYS A 8 0.14 -2.51 10.73
CA CYS A 8 -0.88 -3.31 10.08
C CYS A 8 -2.23 -3.18 10.78
N MET A 9 -3.26 -2.71 10.06
CA MET A 9 -4.63 -2.56 10.56
C MET A 9 -5.43 -3.87 10.55
N TRP A 10 -4.76 -5.03 10.39
CA TRP A 10 -5.34 -6.38 10.36
C TRP A 10 -4.48 -7.37 11.13
N ASP A 11 -5.01 -8.55 11.38
CA ASP A 11 -4.32 -9.63 12.11
C ASP A 11 -3.32 -10.38 11.21
N THR A 12 -2.29 -9.65 10.71
CA THR A 12 -1.21 -10.29 9.96
C THR A 12 -0.41 -11.28 10.80
N LYS A 13 0.12 -12.32 10.16
CA LYS A 13 1.04 -13.29 10.78
C LYS A 13 2.51 -12.95 10.54
N GLU A 14 2.77 -11.94 9.71
CA GLU A 14 4.12 -11.60 9.25
C GLU A 14 4.88 -10.66 10.22
N THR A 15 4.16 -9.95 11.10
CA THR A 15 4.76 -9.04 12.08
C THR A 15 3.85 -8.86 13.30
N ASP A 16 4.45 -8.53 14.45
CA ASP A 16 3.73 -8.12 15.66
C ASP A 16 3.41 -6.61 15.67
N TYR A 17 3.90 -5.83 14.70
CA TYR A 17 3.56 -4.42 14.53
C TYR A 17 2.18 -4.27 13.87
N LYS A 18 1.16 -4.60 14.62
CA LYS A 18 -0.24 -4.70 14.16
C LYS A 18 -1.25 -4.34 15.25
N ILE A 19 -2.46 -4.00 14.82
CA ILE A 19 -3.54 -3.56 15.69
C ILE A 19 -4.01 -4.64 16.67
N THR A 20 -3.86 -5.92 16.32
CA THR A 20 -4.23 -7.06 17.16
C THR A 20 -3.12 -7.53 18.09
N SER A 21 -1.93 -6.91 18.03
CA SER A 21 -0.82 -7.24 18.92
C SER A 21 -1.13 -6.91 20.36
N SER A 22 -0.66 -7.74 21.30
CA SER A 22 -0.77 -7.46 22.74
C SER A 22 -0.09 -6.16 23.18
N GLU A 23 0.84 -5.64 22.38
CA GLU A 23 1.48 -4.34 22.62
C GLU A 23 0.61 -3.16 22.16
N CYS A 24 -0.41 -3.41 21.32
CA CYS A 24 -1.35 -2.38 20.90
C CYS A 24 -2.51 -2.29 21.89
N PRO A 25 -2.80 -1.13 22.51
CA PRO A 25 -3.91 -1.00 23.45
C PRO A 25 -5.27 -1.44 22.88
N TYR A 26 -5.45 -1.36 21.58
CA TYR A 26 -6.69 -1.76 20.90
C TYR A 26 -6.92 -3.28 20.87
N HIS A 27 -5.91 -4.11 21.16
CA HIS A 27 -6.04 -5.58 21.15
C HIS A 27 -7.13 -6.11 22.09
N THR A 28 -7.49 -5.35 23.14
CA THR A 28 -8.55 -5.71 24.09
C THR A 28 -9.97 -5.42 23.59
N ALA A 29 -10.12 -4.79 22.44
CA ALA A 29 -11.42 -4.56 21.83
C ALA A 29 -12.11 -5.90 21.49
N PRO A 30 -13.46 -6.00 21.51
CA PRO A 30 -14.18 -7.22 21.18
C PRO A 30 -13.83 -7.81 19.81
N ASN A 31 -13.54 -6.94 18.84
CA ASN A 31 -13.12 -7.29 17.48
C ASN A 31 -11.92 -6.42 17.09
N PRO A 32 -10.71 -6.80 17.48
CA PRO A 32 -9.54 -5.94 17.31
C PRO A 32 -9.03 -5.87 15.86
N ASP A 33 -9.43 -6.79 14.98
CA ASP A 33 -9.13 -6.73 13.55
C ASP A 33 -10.05 -5.72 12.85
N ILE A 34 -9.66 -4.44 12.91
CA ILE A 34 -10.44 -3.34 12.34
C ILE A 34 -10.70 -3.54 10.84
N LEU A 35 -9.73 -4.08 10.11
CA LEU A 35 -9.89 -4.26 8.67
C LEU A 35 -10.99 -5.28 8.36
N LYS A 36 -11.04 -6.37 9.12
CA LYS A 36 -12.07 -7.39 8.97
C LYS A 36 -13.47 -6.84 9.24
N GLU A 37 -13.61 -6.06 10.30
CA GLU A 37 -14.88 -5.41 10.64
C GLU A 37 -15.30 -4.40 9.56
N LEU A 38 -14.37 -3.55 9.12
CA LEU A 38 -14.64 -2.53 8.12
C LEU A 38 -15.02 -3.14 6.77
N PHE A 39 -14.21 -4.05 6.23
CA PHE A 39 -14.50 -4.70 4.95
C PHE A 39 -15.82 -5.47 5.01
N GLY A 40 -16.05 -6.23 6.10
CA GLY A 40 -17.31 -6.96 6.28
C GLY A 40 -18.53 -6.04 6.35
N ALA A 41 -18.42 -4.87 6.97
CA ALA A 41 -19.51 -3.90 7.04
C ALA A 41 -19.84 -3.27 5.68
N PHE A 42 -18.82 -2.99 4.86
CA PHE A 42 -18.99 -2.44 3.52
C PHE A 42 -19.50 -3.49 2.53
N GLN A 43 -18.96 -4.72 2.56
CA GLN A 43 -19.42 -5.83 1.71
C GLN A 43 -20.90 -6.16 1.93
N LYS A 44 -21.37 -6.12 3.19
CA LYS A 44 -22.80 -6.31 3.52
C LYS A 44 -23.73 -5.23 2.91
N ARG A 45 -23.17 -4.15 2.38
CA ARG A 45 -23.88 -3.04 1.74
C ARG A 45 -23.55 -2.90 0.27
N ASP A 46 -22.99 -3.95 -0.33
CA ASP A 46 -22.64 -4.03 -1.75
C ASP A 46 -21.63 -2.97 -2.21
N PHE A 47 -20.78 -2.46 -1.28
CA PHE A 47 -19.65 -1.63 -1.67
C PHE A 47 -18.51 -2.46 -2.25
N MET A 48 -17.87 -1.92 -3.28
CA MET A 48 -16.59 -2.41 -3.74
C MET A 48 -15.50 -2.15 -2.70
N ILE A 49 -14.59 -3.11 -2.54
CA ILE A 49 -13.49 -3.00 -1.59
C ILE A 49 -12.19 -2.70 -2.32
N GLY A 50 -11.61 -1.53 -2.02
CA GLY A 50 -10.26 -1.17 -2.41
C GLY A 50 -9.30 -1.29 -1.22
N ALA A 51 -8.31 -2.17 -1.31
CA ALA A 51 -7.29 -2.34 -0.30
C ALA A 51 -6.04 -1.52 -0.65
N TYR A 52 -5.79 -0.43 0.08
CA TYR A 52 -4.52 0.29 0.01
C TYR A 52 -3.41 -0.53 0.67
N PHE A 53 -2.25 -0.62 0.05
CA PHE A 53 -1.10 -1.32 0.61
C PHE A 53 0.20 -0.62 0.21
N SER A 54 1.02 -0.21 1.18
CA SER A 54 2.35 0.30 0.92
C SER A 54 3.32 -0.81 0.53
N LYS A 55 4.00 -0.67 -0.60
CA LYS A 55 5.10 -1.56 -0.99
C LYS A 55 6.30 -1.42 -0.05
N PRO A 56 6.79 -0.20 0.28
CA PRO A 56 7.81 -0.05 1.31
C PRO A 56 7.26 -0.33 2.70
N ASP A 57 8.13 -0.74 3.61
CA ASP A 57 7.81 -0.97 5.01
C ASP A 57 9.00 -0.53 5.88
N TRP A 58 8.87 0.62 6.50
CA TRP A 58 9.95 1.23 7.28
C TRP A 58 10.13 0.60 8.67
N ASN A 59 9.21 -0.26 9.08
CA ASN A 59 9.34 -1.05 10.31
C ASN A 59 10.02 -2.40 10.05
N SER A 60 9.95 -2.91 8.82
CA SER A 60 10.56 -4.19 8.49
C SER A 60 12.09 -4.11 8.50
N PRO A 61 12.78 -4.97 9.30
CA PRO A 61 14.24 -5.02 9.33
C PRO A 61 14.86 -5.50 8.01
N TYR A 62 14.03 -6.00 7.10
CA TYR A 62 14.41 -6.41 5.76
C TYR A 62 14.31 -5.28 4.74
N TYR A 63 13.63 -4.17 5.05
CA TYR A 63 13.58 -2.96 4.23
C TYR A 63 14.47 -1.87 4.83
N TRP A 64 14.26 -1.52 6.11
CA TRP A 64 15.12 -0.63 6.89
C TRP A 64 15.78 -1.42 8.01
N SER A 65 17.02 -1.81 7.77
CA SER A 65 17.80 -2.56 8.76
C SER A 65 18.55 -1.62 9.69
N ASP A 66 18.52 -1.93 10.98
CA ASP A 66 19.28 -1.19 12.02
C ASP A 66 20.80 -1.24 11.84
N ARG A 67 21.29 -2.07 10.91
CA ARG A 67 22.72 -2.19 10.59
C ARG A 67 23.26 -0.99 9.81
N TRP A 68 22.39 -0.22 9.15
CA TRP A 68 22.77 0.93 8.33
C TRP A 68 21.92 2.14 8.63
N GLN A 69 22.50 3.31 8.41
CA GLN A 69 21.80 4.57 8.58
C GLN A 69 20.63 4.68 7.58
N HIS A 70 19.51 5.19 8.03
CA HIS A 70 18.38 5.57 7.19
C HIS A 70 18.70 6.91 6.52
N GLY A 71 18.79 6.93 5.21
CA GLY A 71 19.14 8.14 4.45
C GLY A 71 17.96 8.79 3.74
N ASP A 72 17.03 7.98 3.26
CA ASP A 72 15.84 8.41 2.54
C ASP A 72 14.73 7.33 2.64
N ARG A 73 13.67 7.46 1.83
CA ARG A 73 12.52 6.53 1.81
C ARG A 73 12.81 5.14 1.22
N ASN A 74 13.99 4.94 0.62
CA ASN A 74 14.35 3.66 -0.01
C ASN A 74 14.94 2.67 0.99
N VAL A 75 15.13 1.43 0.51
CA VAL A 75 15.92 0.43 1.22
C VAL A 75 17.29 1.02 1.61
N ASN A 76 17.74 0.77 2.84
CA ASN A 76 18.93 1.41 3.40
C ASN A 76 20.22 0.60 3.25
N TYR A 77 20.21 -0.41 2.38
CA TYR A 77 21.37 -1.22 2.02
C TYR A 77 21.43 -1.49 0.52
N LYS A 78 22.57 -1.99 0.03
CA LYS A 78 22.71 -2.43 -1.37
C LYS A 78 22.18 -3.85 -1.52
N ILE A 79 21.07 -4.03 -2.22
CA ILE A 79 20.40 -5.33 -2.42
C ILE A 79 21.36 -6.36 -2.99
N LYS A 80 22.20 -6.00 -3.98
CA LYS A 80 23.21 -6.89 -4.57
C LYS A 80 24.19 -7.48 -3.56
N ASN A 81 24.46 -6.75 -2.46
CA ASN A 81 25.37 -7.25 -1.42
C ASN A 81 24.65 -8.11 -0.37
N HIS A 82 23.33 -7.98 -0.27
CA HIS A 82 22.51 -8.67 0.74
C HIS A 82 21.21 -9.21 0.12
N PRO A 83 21.28 -10.03 -0.96
CA PRO A 83 20.10 -10.48 -1.69
C PRO A 83 19.13 -11.28 -0.82
N TRP A 84 19.62 -12.01 0.16
CA TRP A 84 18.78 -12.77 1.08
C TRP A 84 17.84 -11.89 1.93
N MET A 85 18.26 -10.67 2.28
CA MET A 85 17.40 -9.74 3.02
C MET A 85 16.24 -9.26 2.12
N TRP A 86 16.57 -8.96 0.86
CA TRP A 86 15.55 -8.54 -0.09
C TRP A 86 14.56 -9.68 -0.40
N GLU A 87 15.01 -10.90 -0.55
CA GLU A 87 14.12 -12.06 -0.73
C GLU A 87 13.19 -12.24 0.49
N LYS A 88 13.69 -12.05 1.70
CA LYS A 88 12.85 -12.05 2.92
C LYS A 88 11.81 -10.95 2.88
N PHE A 89 12.16 -9.76 2.40
CA PHE A 89 11.21 -8.67 2.23
C PHE A 89 10.16 -8.97 1.14
N CYS A 90 10.57 -9.59 0.04
CA CYS A 90 9.66 -10.05 -1.01
C CYS A 90 8.65 -11.07 -0.47
N ASP A 91 9.11 -12.06 0.29
CA ASP A 91 8.23 -13.07 0.89
C ASP A 91 7.27 -12.46 1.94
N PHE A 92 7.77 -11.56 2.78
CA PHE A 92 6.98 -10.80 3.74
C PHE A 92 5.84 -10.02 3.03
N THR A 93 6.18 -9.27 2.00
CA THR A 93 5.21 -8.50 1.20
C THR A 93 4.19 -9.41 0.50
N TYR A 94 4.66 -10.48 -0.11
CA TYR A 94 3.81 -11.47 -0.77
C TYR A 94 2.82 -12.11 0.21
N ASN A 95 3.28 -12.51 1.39
CA ASN A 95 2.44 -13.17 2.39
C ASN A 95 1.38 -12.22 2.94
N GLN A 96 1.75 -10.97 3.25
CA GLN A 96 0.79 -9.97 3.70
C GLN A 96 -0.30 -9.70 2.65
N ILE A 97 0.06 -9.56 1.37
CA ILE A 97 -0.93 -9.38 0.31
C ILE A 97 -1.79 -10.65 0.16
N LYS A 98 -1.20 -11.84 0.27
CA LYS A 98 -1.96 -13.10 0.26
C LYS A 98 -2.98 -13.18 1.39
N GLU A 99 -2.63 -12.76 2.60
CA GLU A 99 -3.58 -12.68 3.73
C GLU A 99 -4.79 -11.81 3.37
N LEU A 100 -4.54 -10.62 2.78
CA LEU A 100 -5.61 -9.71 2.36
C LEU A 100 -6.50 -10.33 1.27
N MET A 101 -5.92 -11.06 0.33
CA MET A 101 -6.65 -11.69 -0.77
C MET A 101 -7.44 -12.94 -0.36
N THR A 102 -7.11 -13.55 0.78
CA THR A 102 -7.72 -14.83 1.20
C THR A 102 -8.58 -14.73 2.46
N GLY A 103 -8.31 -13.77 3.34
CA GLY A 103 -8.89 -13.70 4.70
C GLY A 103 -9.99 -12.64 4.89
N TYR A 104 -10.23 -11.76 3.91
CA TYR A 104 -11.02 -10.53 4.08
C TYR A 104 -12.20 -10.41 3.11
N GLY A 105 -12.66 -11.54 2.56
CA GLY A 105 -13.76 -11.59 1.61
C GLY A 105 -13.34 -11.12 0.22
N LYS A 106 -14.30 -10.59 -0.55
CA LYS A 106 -14.03 -10.09 -1.89
C LYS A 106 -13.26 -8.75 -1.82
N VAL A 107 -12.14 -8.69 -2.53
CA VAL A 107 -11.38 -7.45 -2.75
C VAL A 107 -11.44 -7.13 -4.24
N ASP A 108 -11.88 -5.93 -4.59
CA ASP A 108 -12.08 -5.51 -5.99
C ASP A 108 -10.87 -4.76 -6.54
N ILE A 109 -10.16 -4.03 -5.68
CA ILE A 109 -9.00 -3.22 -6.05
C ILE A 109 -7.87 -3.44 -5.03
N ILE A 110 -6.65 -3.67 -5.50
CA ILE A 110 -5.45 -3.51 -4.69
C ILE A 110 -4.68 -2.29 -5.17
N TRP A 111 -4.45 -1.34 -4.26
CA TRP A 111 -3.79 -0.08 -4.51
C TRP A 111 -2.41 -0.08 -3.85
N LEU A 112 -1.36 -0.37 -4.65
CA LEU A 112 0.02 -0.58 -4.19
C LEU A 112 0.79 0.74 -4.22
N ASP A 113 0.88 1.41 -3.09
CA ASP A 113 1.62 2.66 -2.96
C ASP A 113 3.14 2.47 -2.86
N GLY A 114 3.88 3.57 -3.04
CA GLY A 114 5.33 3.55 -3.05
C GLY A 114 5.91 3.23 -4.42
N GLY A 115 5.58 4.05 -5.44
CA GLY A 115 6.04 3.89 -6.83
C GLY A 115 7.56 3.82 -6.99
N TRP A 116 8.32 4.30 -6.00
CA TRP A 116 9.79 4.19 -6.00
C TRP A 116 10.32 2.78 -5.68
N VAL A 117 9.49 1.87 -5.15
CA VAL A 117 9.86 0.46 -4.97
C VAL A 117 9.66 -0.23 -6.30
N ALA A 118 10.70 -0.21 -7.12
CA ALA A 118 10.72 -0.68 -8.49
C ALA A 118 12.10 -1.20 -8.86
N PRO A 119 12.22 -2.14 -9.83
CA PRO A 119 13.50 -2.68 -10.28
C PRO A 119 14.52 -1.62 -10.70
N GLU A 120 14.05 -0.54 -11.35
CA GLU A 120 14.88 0.54 -11.88
C GLU A 120 15.48 1.42 -10.77
N ASN A 121 14.89 1.38 -9.57
CA ASN A 121 15.36 2.15 -8.45
C ASN A 121 16.03 1.24 -7.40
N ARG A 122 17.35 1.23 -7.40
CA ARG A 122 18.18 0.46 -6.44
C ARG A 122 17.91 -1.06 -6.43
N ASP A 123 17.49 -1.63 -7.56
CA ASP A 123 17.15 -3.05 -7.69
C ASP A 123 15.97 -3.50 -6.78
N GLN A 124 15.05 -2.59 -6.41
CA GLN A 124 13.92 -2.87 -5.50
C GLN A 124 12.79 -3.64 -6.20
N ASP A 125 13.10 -4.77 -6.82
CA ASP A 125 12.12 -5.67 -7.43
C ASP A 125 11.44 -6.55 -6.37
N ILE A 126 10.18 -6.26 -6.03
CA ILE A 126 9.36 -7.05 -5.10
C ILE A 126 8.66 -8.24 -5.76
N LYS A 127 9.02 -8.58 -6.99
CA LYS A 127 8.42 -9.69 -7.77
C LYS A 127 6.93 -9.49 -8.04
N MET A 128 6.58 -8.34 -8.62
CA MET A 128 5.19 -7.98 -8.93
C MET A 128 4.46 -9.05 -9.74
N ASP A 129 5.13 -9.74 -10.66
CA ASP A 129 4.55 -10.85 -11.44
C ASP A 129 3.96 -11.91 -10.51
N ARG A 130 4.76 -12.37 -9.54
CA ARG A 130 4.36 -13.38 -8.55
C ARG A 130 3.19 -12.88 -7.67
N ILE A 131 3.24 -11.60 -7.26
CA ILE A 131 2.21 -11.00 -6.40
C ILE A 131 0.87 -10.93 -7.14
N VAL A 132 0.87 -10.39 -8.36
CA VAL A 132 -0.37 -10.17 -9.12
C VAL A 132 -0.98 -11.49 -9.61
N GLU A 133 -0.16 -12.44 -10.02
CA GLU A 133 -0.62 -13.78 -10.39
C GLU A 133 -1.33 -14.46 -9.21
N MET A 134 -0.71 -14.45 -8.04
CA MET A 134 -1.32 -14.99 -6.82
C MET A 134 -2.61 -14.24 -6.46
N ALA A 135 -2.57 -12.91 -6.44
CA ALA A 135 -3.72 -12.10 -6.05
C ALA A 135 -4.92 -12.31 -6.97
N ARG A 136 -4.72 -12.33 -8.29
CA ARG A 136 -5.77 -12.63 -9.27
C ARG A 136 -6.24 -14.08 -9.26
N GLY A 137 -5.39 -15.01 -8.84
CA GLY A 137 -5.77 -16.40 -8.62
C GLY A 137 -6.83 -16.55 -7.50
N TYR A 138 -6.70 -15.77 -6.43
CA TYR A 138 -7.68 -15.74 -5.33
C TYR A 138 -8.84 -14.78 -5.58
N GLN A 139 -8.60 -13.67 -6.28
CA GLN A 139 -9.58 -12.61 -6.55
C GLN A 139 -9.71 -12.40 -8.08
N PRO A 140 -10.43 -13.25 -8.80
CA PRO A 140 -10.67 -13.07 -10.24
C PRO A 140 -11.30 -11.71 -10.53
N GLY A 141 -10.74 -10.96 -11.48
CA GLY A 141 -11.19 -9.61 -11.82
C GLY A 141 -10.58 -8.49 -10.96
N LEU A 142 -9.63 -8.81 -10.07
CA LEU A 142 -8.92 -7.81 -9.26
C LEU A 142 -8.29 -6.73 -10.13
N ILE A 143 -8.66 -5.49 -9.84
CA ILE A 143 -8.00 -4.28 -10.39
C ILE A 143 -6.72 -4.04 -9.60
N VAL A 144 -5.61 -3.87 -10.30
CA VAL A 144 -4.30 -3.59 -9.71
C VAL A 144 -3.87 -2.18 -10.06
N VAL A 145 -3.44 -1.44 -9.04
CA VAL A 145 -2.82 -0.13 -9.16
C VAL A 145 -1.41 -0.23 -8.61
N ASP A 146 -0.42 0.07 -9.41
CA ASP A 146 1.00 -0.07 -9.07
C ASP A 146 1.74 1.27 -8.99
N ARG A 147 0.99 2.34 -8.78
CA ARG A 147 1.53 3.67 -8.48
C ARG A 147 2.68 4.09 -9.39
N TRP A 148 2.42 4.22 -10.69
CA TRP A 148 3.35 4.87 -11.61
C TRP A 148 4.54 4.04 -12.13
N ILE A 149 4.57 2.78 -11.87
CA ILE A 149 5.63 1.93 -12.43
C ILE A 149 5.43 1.69 -13.93
N GLY A 150 4.19 1.86 -14.43
CA GLY A 150 3.86 1.62 -15.83
C GLY A 150 4.00 0.15 -16.23
N GLY A 151 3.85 -0.74 -15.25
CA GLY A 151 3.97 -2.18 -15.43
C GLY A 151 2.79 -2.79 -16.19
N LYS A 152 3.02 -3.96 -16.78
CA LYS A 152 2.01 -4.73 -17.53
C LYS A 152 0.75 -5.09 -16.72
N TYR A 153 0.77 -4.93 -15.40
CA TYR A 153 -0.33 -5.26 -14.50
C TYR A 153 -1.17 -4.07 -14.07
N GLU A 154 -0.69 -2.85 -14.28
CA GLU A 154 -1.40 -1.63 -13.91
C GLU A 154 -2.68 -1.48 -14.75
N ASN A 155 -3.84 -1.40 -14.08
CA ASN A 155 -5.13 -1.25 -14.76
C ASN A 155 -5.52 0.21 -14.96
N TYR A 156 -4.99 1.14 -14.19
CA TYR A 156 -5.13 2.57 -14.38
C TYR A 156 -3.99 3.34 -13.70
N ARG A 157 -3.75 4.57 -14.15
CA ARG A 157 -2.67 5.42 -13.67
C ARG A 157 -3.12 6.37 -12.57
N THR A 158 -2.19 6.72 -11.69
CA THR A 158 -2.47 7.52 -10.49
C THR A 158 -1.52 8.71 -10.38
N PRO A 159 -1.66 9.74 -11.22
CA PRO A 159 -0.93 10.99 -11.01
C PRO A 159 -1.26 11.54 -9.61
N GLU A 160 -0.25 12.07 -8.93
CA GLU A 160 -0.38 12.63 -7.60
C GLU A 160 -0.26 14.15 -7.64
N GLN A 161 -1.17 14.86 -6.96
CA GLN A 161 -1.22 16.33 -6.85
C GLN A 161 -1.26 17.05 -8.21
N LYS A 162 -1.72 16.41 -9.24
CA LYS A 162 -1.84 17.01 -10.60
C LYS A 162 -2.89 16.30 -11.44
N ILE A 163 -3.45 17.04 -12.37
CA ILE A 163 -4.30 16.53 -13.45
C ILE A 163 -3.46 16.52 -14.73
N PRO A 164 -3.57 15.50 -15.62
CA PRO A 164 -2.90 15.50 -16.89
C PRO A 164 -3.27 16.73 -17.73
N GLU A 165 -2.29 17.41 -18.34
CA GLU A 165 -2.52 18.60 -19.17
C GLU A 165 -3.33 18.29 -20.43
N LYS A 166 -3.31 17.04 -20.88
CA LYS A 166 -4.09 16.56 -22.03
C LYS A 166 -4.84 15.29 -21.65
N PRO A 167 -6.02 15.04 -22.24
CA PRO A 167 -6.71 13.77 -22.02
C PRO A 167 -5.80 12.58 -22.32
N TRP A 168 -5.83 11.58 -21.47
CA TRP A 168 -5.14 10.32 -21.71
C TRP A 168 -6.11 9.31 -22.28
N ASP A 169 -5.67 8.55 -23.27
CA ASP A 169 -6.41 7.37 -23.79
C ASP A 169 -6.25 6.15 -22.89
N TYR A 170 -6.21 6.40 -21.57
CA TYR A 170 -5.93 5.41 -20.56
C TYR A 170 -6.63 5.79 -19.25
N PRO A 171 -7.29 4.85 -18.57
CA PRO A 171 -7.96 5.16 -17.30
C PRO A 171 -6.98 5.71 -16.26
N TRP A 172 -7.41 6.70 -15.53
CA TRP A 172 -6.60 7.32 -14.49
C TRP A 172 -7.48 7.89 -13.36
N GLU A 173 -6.90 7.99 -12.20
CA GLU A 173 -7.42 8.77 -11.07
C GLU A 173 -6.31 9.70 -10.57
N THR A 174 -6.65 10.78 -9.91
CA THR A 174 -5.67 11.60 -9.21
C THR A 174 -5.96 11.61 -7.72
N CYS A 175 -4.93 11.45 -6.90
CA CYS A 175 -5.01 11.69 -5.47
C CYS A 175 -4.44 13.07 -5.16
N MET A 176 -5.24 13.88 -4.46
CA MET A 176 -4.91 15.27 -4.14
C MET A 176 -5.27 15.58 -2.70
N THR A 177 -4.42 16.38 -2.05
CA THR A 177 -4.74 16.91 -0.73
C THR A 177 -5.73 18.05 -0.82
N MET A 178 -6.65 18.14 0.12
CA MET A 178 -7.51 19.32 0.30
C MET A 178 -6.77 20.49 0.96
N ALA A 179 -5.69 20.21 1.66
CA ALA A 179 -4.79 21.17 2.31
C ALA A 179 -3.36 21.02 1.75
N ASN A 180 -2.35 21.56 2.42
CA ASN A 180 -0.97 21.45 1.97
C ASN A 180 -0.32 20.11 2.34
N GLN A 181 -0.89 19.41 3.32
CA GLN A 181 -0.36 18.15 3.83
C GLN A 181 -1.36 17.00 3.65
N TRP A 182 -0.85 15.76 3.59
CA TRP A 182 -1.68 14.55 3.61
C TRP A 182 -2.31 14.31 4.98
N SER A 183 -1.60 14.64 6.04
CA SER A 183 -2.09 14.54 7.41
C SER A 183 -2.86 15.79 7.82
N TYR A 184 -3.76 15.64 8.78
CA TYR A 184 -4.39 16.79 9.44
C TYR A 184 -3.33 17.59 10.21
N LEU A 185 -3.24 18.89 9.91
CA LEU A 185 -2.40 19.84 10.62
C LEU A 185 -3.28 20.99 11.13
N PRO A 186 -3.32 21.26 12.45
CA PRO A 186 -4.06 22.42 12.97
C PRO A 186 -3.58 23.71 12.33
N GLY A 187 -4.52 24.50 11.80
CA GLY A 187 -4.21 25.79 11.15
C GLY A 187 -3.72 25.68 9.71
N ASP A 188 -3.71 24.47 9.09
CA ASP A 188 -3.40 24.36 7.68
C ASP A 188 -4.46 25.03 6.80
N LYS A 189 -4.01 25.53 5.63
CA LYS A 189 -4.89 26.17 4.66
C LYS A 189 -5.54 25.13 3.75
N TYR A 190 -6.86 25.07 3.78
CA TYR A 190 -7.63 24.26 2.85
C TYR A 190 -7.84 25.01 1.53
N LYS A 191 -7.78 24.29 0.43
CA LYS A 191 -8.13 24.77 -0.90
C LYS A 191 -9.61 25.20 -0.91
N SER A 192 -9.90 26.32 -1.54
CA SER A 192 -11.27 26.75 -1.79
C SER A 192 -11.96 25.79 -2.78
N THR A 193 -13.30 25.81 -2.81
CA THR A 193 -14.08 25.07 -3.79
C THR A 193 -13.62 25.38 -5.23
N ARG A 194 -13.31 26.65 -5.51
CA ARG A 194 -12.82 27.07 -6.83
C ARG A 194 -11.50 26.41 -7.18
N GLU A 195 -10.54 26.38 -6.25
CA GLU A 195 -9.24 25.70 -6.46
C GLU A 195 -9.37 24.21 -6.65
N LEU A 196 -10.34 23.54 -5.98
CA LEU A 196 -10.60 22.12 -6.13
C LEU A 196 -11.31 21.74 -7.45
N VAL A 197 -12.15 22.65 -7.99
CA VAL A 197 -12.93 22.40 -9.21
C VAL A 197 -12.17 22.82 -10.47
N HIS A 198 -11.23 23.75 -10.36
CA HIS A 198 -10.46 24.30 -11.49
C HIS A 198 -8.97 23.95 -11.42
N TYR A 199 -8.68 22.82 -10.82
CA TYR A 199 -7.30 22.32 -10.71
C TYR A 199 -6.70 21.98 -12.06
#